data_df4b72879d37bbce6bb7f2bf884ad151
#
_entry.id   df4b72879d37bbce6bb7f2bf884ad151
#
_cell.length_a   1.000
_cell.length_b   1.000
_cell.length_c   1.000
_cell.angle_alpha   90.00
_cell.angle_beta   90.00
_cell.angle_gamma   90.00
#
_symmetry.space_group_name_H-M   'P 1'
#
loop_
_entity.id
_entity.type
_entity.pdbx_description
1 polymer ?
#
loop_
_entity_poly.entity_id
_entity_poly.type
_entity_poly.pdbx_seq_one_letter_code
_entity_poly.pdbx_strand_id
1 'polypeptide(L)' 'MSTRLKQLEALAENDPDDPFIQYAIALEYVSNGRLEEAAETLEHLIVKAPNYSAGYHQAGRVYEQLDRLDGARGCYEK' A
#
# COMPACT_ATOMS: atom_id res chain seq x y z
N MET A 1 -4.72 0.01 -16.96
CA MET A 1 -4.85 0.81 -15.74
C MET A 1 -6.24 0.67 -15.15
N SER A 2 -6.32 0.57 -13.86
CA SER A 2 -7.60 0.29 -13.22
C SER A 2 -8.45 1.55 -13.10
N THR A 3 -9.70 1.45 -13.53
CA THR A 3 -10.66 2.53 -13.34
C THR A 3 -10.91 2.78 -11.87
N ARG A 4 -10.91 1.70 -11.08
CA ARG A 4 -11.12 1.82 -9.65
C ARG A 4 -10.00 2.64 -9.00
N LEU A 5 -8.76 2.41 -9.43
CA LEU A 5 -7.65 3.18 -8.89
C LEU A 5 -7.82 4.66 -9.19
N LYS A 6 -8.24 5.00 -10.40
CA LYS A 6 -8.47 6.40 -10.74
C LYS A 6 -9.57 7.02 -9.90
N GLN A 7 -10.62 6.26 -9.64
CA GLN A 7 -11.71 6.76 -8.81
C GLN A 7 -11.24 7.00 -7.38
N LEU A 8 -10.41 6.10 -6.86
CA LEU A 8 -9.89 6.26 -5.51
C LEU A 8 -8.93 7.44 -5.43
N GLU A 9 -8.13 7.64 -6.46
CA GLU A 9 -7.22 8.78 -6.48
C GLU A 9 -7.99 10.09 -6.49
N ALA A 10 -9.10 10.13 -7.20
CA ALA A 10 -9.93 11.32 -7.21
C ALA A 10 -10.52 11.59 -5.82
N LEU A 11 -10.93 10.55 -5.12
CA LEU A 11 -11.43 10.72 -3.76
C LEU A 11 -10.32 11.23 -2.84
N ALA A 12 -9.11 10.74 -3.04
CA ALA A 12 -8.00 11.15 -2.21
C ALA A 12 -7.65 12.61 -2.43
N GLU A 13 -7.88 13.15 -3.62
CA GLU A 13 -7.64 14.55 -3.86
C GLU A 13 -8.53 15.43 -3.00
N ASN A 14 -9.76 14.99 -2.78
CA ASN A 14 -10.69 15.74 -1.95
C ASN A 14 -10.43 15.54 -0.47
N ASP A 15 -9.87 14.42 -0.09
CA ASP A 15 -9.66 14.09 1.31
C ASP A 15 -8.37 13.30 1.47
N PRO A 16 -7.24 13.96 1.28
CA PRO A 16 -5.95 13.25 1.25
C PRO A 16 -5.54 12.60 2.56
N ASP A 17 -6.16 13.02 3.66
CA ASP A 17 -5.80 12.49 4.97
C ASP A 17 -6.72 11.37 5.43
N ASP A 18 -7.69 10.98 4.62
CA ASP A 18 -8.59 9.92 5.00
C ASP A 18 -7.87 8.57 4.92
N PRO A 19 -7.63 7.92 6.07
CA PRO A 19 -6.87 6.67 6.05
C PRO A 19 -7.59 5.56 5.30
N PHE A 20 -8.92 5.56 5.31
CA PHE A 20 -9.66 4.53 4.61
C PHE A 20 -9.42 4.61 3.10
N ILE A 21 -9.39 5.81 2.56
CA ILE A 21 -9.15 5.99 1.13
C ILE A 21 -7.73 5.55 0.78
N GLN A 22 -6.76 5.93 1.60
CA GLN A 22 -5.38 5.52 1.35
C GLN A 22 -5.24 4.00 1.42
N TYR A 23 -5.92 3.38 2.37
CA TYR A 23 -5.90 1.95 2.49
C TYR A 23 -6.48 1.29 1.24
N ALA A 24 -7.59 1.82 0.75
CA ALA A 24 -8.22 1.27 -0.46
C ALA A 24 -7.31 1.41 -1.68
N ILE A 25 -6.61 2.53 -1.78
CA ILE A 25 -5.66 2.72 -2.88
C ILE A 25 -4.54 1.69 -2.80
N ALA A 26 -4.02 1.46 -1.60
CA ALA A 26 -2.97 0.46 -1.42
C ALA A 26 -3.45 -0.92 -1.83
N LEU A 27 -4.66 -1.28 -1.44
CA LEU A 27 -5.20 -2.58 -1.82
C LEU A 27 -5.33 -2.71 -3.34
N GLU A 28 -5.69 -1.62 -3.99
CA GLU A 28 -5.81 -1.66 -5.44
C GLU A 28 -4.44 -1.84 -6.09
N TYR A 29 -3.41 -1.20 -5.55
CA TYR A 29 -2.06 -1.42 -6.04
C TYR A 29 -1.65 -2.88 -5.89
N VAL A 30 -1.96 -3.48 -4.74
CA VAL A 30 -1.65 -4.90 -4.51
C VAL A 30 -2.34 -5.75 -5.56
N SER A 31 -3.61 -5.46 -5.80
CA SER A 31 -4.40 -6.20 -6.77
C SER A 31 -3.82 -6.13 -8.18
N ASN A 32 -3.16 -5.03 -8.49
CA ASN A 32 -2.56 -4.83 -9.80
C ASN A 32 -1.10 -5.28 -9.86
N GLY A 33 -0.59 -5.84 -8.79
CA GLY A 33 0.79 -6.31 -8.77
C GLY A 33 1.82 -5.21 -8.53
N ARG A 34 1.37 -4.00 -8.20
CA ARG A 34 2.25 -2.85 -7.99
C ARG A 34 2.62 -2.76 -6.52
N LEU A 35 3.43 -3.71 -6.08
CA LEU A 35 3.69 -3.88 -4.65
C LEU A 35 4.52 -2.75 -4.05
N GLU A 36 5.46 -2.21 -4.79
CA GLU A 36 6.28 -1.13 -4.25
C GLU A 36 5.45 0.12 -4.02
N GLU A 37 4.55 0.41 -4.93
CA GLU A 37 3.67 1.55 -4.78
C GLU A 37 2.69 1.33 -3.64
N ALA A 38 2.24 0.09 -3.47
CA ALA A 38 1.39 -0.23 -2.33
C ALA A 38 2.13 -0.01 -1.03
N ALA A 39 3.40 -0.42 -0.97
CA ALA A 39 4.19 -0.24 0.24
C ALA A 39 4.36 1.24 0.57
N GLU A 40 4.64 2.06 -0.43
CA GLU A 40 4.77 3.49 -0.20
C GLU A 40 3.49 4.10 0.32
N THR A 41 2.37 3.70 -0.28
CA THR A 41 1.08 4.22 0.16
C THR A 41 0.79 3.83 1.60
N LEU A 42 1.11 2.59 1.96
CA LEU A 42 0.88 2.12 3.32
C LEU A 42 1.81 2.79 4.32
N GLU A 43 3.04 3.07 3.92
CA GLU A 43 3.96 3.79 4.80
C GLU A 43 3.43 5.18 5.11
N HIS A 44 2.93 5.86 4.10
CA HIS A 44 2.30 7.16 4.30
C HIS A 44 1.11 7.06 5.24
N LEU A 45 0.30 6.04 5.02
CA LEU A 45 -0.88 5.83 5.85
C LEU A 45 -0.49 5.63 7.31
N ILE A 46 0.52 4.82 7.56
CA ILE A 46 0.94 4.52 8.92
C ILE A 46 1.46 5.78 9.62
N VAL A 47 2.18 6.61 8.89
CA VAL A 47 2.70 7.85 9.46
C VAL A 47 1.55 8.79 9.82
N LYS A 48 0.57 8.91 8.95
CA LYS A 48 -0.55 9.83 9.15
C LYS A 48 -1.56 9.29 10.14
N ALA A 49 -1.75 7.99 10.18
CA ALA A 49 -2.77 7.37 11.02
C ALA A 49 -2.18 6.17 11.73
N PRO A 50 -1.33 6.38 12.72
CA PRO A 50 -0.62 5.28 13.38
C PRO A 50 -1.54 4.32 14.12
N ASN A 51 -2.78 4.71 14.39
CA ASN A 51 -3.72 3.83 15.07
C ASN A 51 -4.55 2.97 14.13
N TYR A 52 -4.32 3.11 12.85
CA TYR A 52 -5.10 2.37 11.85
C TYR A 52 -4.48 0.99 11.66
N SER A 53 -4.89 0.03 12.47
CA SER A 53 -4.21 -1.25 12.51
C SER A 53 -4.31 -2.04 11.21
N ALA A 54 -5.37 -1.83 10.42
CA ALA A 54 -5.47 -2.49 9.12
C ALA A 54 -4.31 -2.10 8.21
N GLY A 55 -3.83 -0.85 8.32
CA GLY A 55 -2.68 -0.41 7.54
C GLY A 55 -1.42 -1.18 7.89
N TYR A 56 -1.18 -1.39 9.18
CA TYR A 56 -0.01 -2.16 9.60
C TYR A 56 -0.09 -3.59 9.11
N HIS A 57 -1.26 -4.18 9.23
CA HIS A 57 -1.44 -5.57 8.83
C HIS A 57 -1.16 -5.73 7.34
N GLN A 58 -1.72 -4.85 6.54
CA GLN A 58 -1.54 -4.95 5.11
C GLN A 58 -0.10 -4.63 4.70
N ALA A 59 0.52 -3.68 5.38
CA ALA A 59 1.91 -3.35 5.11
C ALA A 59 2.80 -4.57 5.33
N GLY A 60 2.54 -5.30 6.41
CA GLY A 60 3.31 -6.52 6.68
C GLY A 60 3.19 -7.52 5.56
N ARG A 61 1.98 -7.69 5.04
CA ARG A 61 1.76 -8.63 3.94
C ARG A 61 2.47 -8.19 2.67
N VAL A 62 2.43 -6.91 2.38
CA VAL A 62 3.09 -6.39 1.18
C VAL A 62 4.60 -6.55 1.30
N TYR A 63 5.16 -6.22 2.46
CA TYR A 63 6.58 -6.39 2.68
C TYR A 63 7.00 -7.85 2.55
N GLU A 64 6.18 -8.75 3.04
CA GLU A 64 6.48 -10.17 2.93
C GLU A 64 6.56 -10.57 1.46
N GLN A 65 5.63 -10.09 0.64
CA GLN A 65 5.66 -10.40 -0.77
C GLN A 65 6.86 -9.81 -1.47
N LEU A 66 7.23 -8.58 -1.10
CA LEU A 66 8.42 -7.95 -1.66
C LEU A 66 9.67 -8.69 -1.26
N ASP A 67 9.74 -9.18 -0.03
CA ASP A 67 10.88 -9.97 0.42
C ASP A 67 11.04 -11.23 -0.40
N ARG A 68 9.96 -11.87 -0.75
CA ARG A 68 10.03 -13.06 -1.56
C ARG A 68 10.65 -12.77 -2.92
N LEU A 69 10.27 -11.64 -3.51
CA LEU A 69 10.85 -11.24 -4.78
C LEU A 69 12.33 -10.94 -4.64
N ASP A 70 12.69 -10.22 -3.59
CA ASP A 70 14.07 -9.90 -3.34
C ASP A 70 14.88 -11.15 -3.00
N GLY A 71 14.26 -12.07 -2.29
CA GLY A 71 14.90 -13.33 -1.97
C GLY A 71 15.30 -14.10 -3.20
N ALA A 72 14.46 -14.03 -4.24
CA ALA A 72 14.77 -14.69 -5.49
C ALA A 72 16.03 -14.12 -6.12
N ARG A 73 16.37 -12.88 -5.81
CA ARG A 73 17.58 -12.25 -6.30
C ARG A 73 18.74 -12.41 -5.35
N GLY A 74 18.52 -13.05 -4.22
CA GLY A 74 19.58 -13.25 -3.25
C GLY A 74 19.98 -12.03 -2.47
N CYS A 75 19.15 -10.99 -2.50
CA CYS A 75 19.43 -9.75 -1.80
C CYS A 75 18.71 -9.61 -0.50
N TYR A 76 18.08 -10.63 -0.07
CA TYR A 76 17.27 -10.57 1.11
C TYR A 76 18.12 -10.42 2.35
N GLU A 77 17.77 -9.44 3.19
CA GLU A 77 18.57 -9.13 4.32
C GLU A 77 17.75 -8.62 5.42
N LYS A 78 18.07 -8.91 6.60
CA LYS A 78 17.26 -8.33 7.64
C LYS A 78 18.03 -7.56 8.61
#